data_5fc2c3614465e65814508f60b2087ac1
#
_entry.id   5fc2c3614465e65814508f60b2087ac1
#
_cell.length_a   1.000
_cell.length_b   1.000
_cell.length_c   1.000
_cell.angle_alpha   90.00
_cell.angle_beta   90.00
_cell.angle_gamma   90.00
#
_symmetry.space_group_name_H-M   'P 1'
#
loop_
_entity.id
_entity.type
_entity.pdbx_description
1 polymer ?
#
loop_
_entity_poly.entity_id
_entity_poly.type
_entity_poly.pdbx_seq_one_letter_code
_entity_poly.pdbx_strand_id
1 'polypeptide(L)'
;MNFIYTKERNIMQKIYYQQDCNLAKLNGKTVAIIGYGSQGHAHALNLKDSGVDVIVGLYEGSKSWAKAEAQGLKVMTSAEAAKNADIIMILINDEKQAALYKESIEPNLTEGKTLAFAHGFNIHFGCIKPPKNVNVIMVAPK
;
A
#
# COMPACT_ATOMS: atom_id res chain seq x y z
N MET A 1 -19.68 -36.71 25.25
CA MET A 1 -18.78 -35.66 24.83
C MET A 1 -18.62 -35.78 23.31
N ASN A 2 -19.45 -35.05 22.55
CA ASN A 2 -19.44 -35.14 21.09
C ASN A 2 -18.46 -34.11 20.52
N PHE A 3 -17.31 -34.58 20.05
CA PHE A 3 -16.41 -33.78 19.25
C PHE A 3 -17.03 -33.58 17.87
N ILE A 4 -17.51 -32.39 17.60
CA ILE A 4 -17.90 -31.96 16.25
C ILE A 4 -16.60 -31.69 15.49
N TYR A 5 -16.18 -32.64 14.67
CA TYR A 5 -15.16 -32.39 13.66
C TYR A 5 -15.78 -31.46 12.59
N THR A 6 -15.50 -30.19 12.68
CA THR A 6 -15.73 -29.29 11.54
C THR A 6 -14.78 -29.75 10.43
N LYS A 7 -15.38 -30.26 9.36
CA LYS A 7 -14.69 -30.62 8.13
C LYS A 7 -13.99 -29.36 7.60
N GLU A 8 -12.70 -29.22 7.87
CA GLU A 8 -11.90 -28.16 7.26
C GLU A 8 -12.03 -28.33 5.75
N ARG A 9 -12.69 -27.37 5.11
CA ARG A 9 -12.61 -27.26 3.67
C ARG A 9 -11.15 -26.95 3.37
N ASN A 10 -10.44 -27.90 2.79
CA ASN A 10 -9.18 -27.66 2.10
C ASN A 10 -9.47 -26.67 0.96
N ILE A 11 -9.53 -25.39 1.30
CA ILE A 11 -9.51 -24.32 0.31
C ILE A 11 -8.05 -24.31 -0.18
N MET A 12 -7.79 -25.07 -1.25
CA MET A 12 -6.52 -24.95 -1.96
C MET A 12 -6.39 -23.48 -2.34
N GLN A 13 -5.37 -22.81 -1.78
CA GLN A 13 -5.09 -21.44 -2.11
C GLN A 13 -4.82 -21.34 -3.61
N LYS A 14 -5.57 -20.48 -4.29
CA LYS A 14 -5.37 -20.24 -5.72
C LYS A 14 -4.01 -19.57 -5.90
N ILE A 15 -3.13 -20.20 -6.68
CA ILE A 15 -1.87 -19.62 -7.11
C ILE A 15 -2.15 -18.84 -8.39
N TYR A 16 -1.70 -17.59 -8.45
CA TYR A 16 -1.83 -16.72 -9.60
C TYR A 16 -0.51 -16.68 -10.37
N TYR A 17 -0.58 -16.80 -11.68
CA TYR A 17 0.54 -16.68 -12.61
C TYR A 17 0.36 -15.45 -13.51
N GLN A 18 1.34 -15.16 -14.36
CA GLN A 18 1.32 -13.99 -15.25
C GLN A 18 0.04 -13.90 -16.10
N GLN A 19 -0.46 -15.02 -16.60
CA GLN A 19 -1.69 -15.09 -17.41
C GLN A 19 -2.97 -14.80 -16.59
N ASP A 20 -2.92 -14.91 -15.27
CA ASP A 20 -4.04 -14.61 -14.39
C ASP A 20 -4.08 -13.12 -13.99
N CYS A 21 -2.99 -12.39 -14.29
CA CYS A 21 -2.82 -10.99 -13.94
C CYS A 21 -3.28 -10.08 -15.09
N ASN A 22 -3.86 -8.96 -14.74
CA ASN A 22 -4.28 -7.94 -15.71
C ASN A 22 -3.83 -6.56 -15.26
N LEU A 23 -2.71 -6.08 -15.80
CA LEU A 23 -2.14 -4.76 -15.49
C LEU A 23 -3.09 -3.63 -15.88
N ALA A 24 -3.98 -3.85 -16.85
CA ALA A 24 -4.96 -2.83 -17.27
C ALA A 24 -5.92 -2.40 -16.14
N LYS A 25 -6.02 -3.17 -15.05
CA LYS A 25 -6.77 -2.76 -13.84
C LYS A 25 -6.15 -1.54 -13.15
N LEU A 26 -4.88 -1.24 -13.41
CA LEU A 26 -4.20 -0.05 -12.90
C LEU A 26 -4.24 1.13 -13.88
N ASN A 27 -4.80 0.96 -15.07
CA ASN A 27 -4.93 2.06 -16.04
C ASN A 27 -5.76 3.20 -15.45
N GLY A 28 -5.23 4.40 -15.50
CA GLY A 28 -5.87 5.60 -14.95
C GLY A 28 -5.91 5.65 -13.43
N LYS A 29 -5.20 4.73 -12.75
CA LYS A 29 -5.02 4.73 -11.30
C LYS A 29 -3.68 5.32 -10.92
N THR A 30 -3.68 6.12 -9.87
CA THR A 30 -2.46 6.65 -9.25
C THR A 30 -2.14 5.86 -7.98
N VAL A 31 -0.90 5.39 -7.87
CA VAL A 31 -0.40 4.66 -6.71
C VAL A 31 0.54 5.55 -5.90
N ALA A 32 0.19 5.81 -4.65
CA ALA A 32 1.08 6.48 -3.71
C ALA A 32 1.92 5.44 -2.95
N ILE A 33 3.23 5.61 -3.00
CA ILE A 33 4.19 4.86 -2.18
C ILE A 33 4.58 5.75 -1.00
N ILE A 34 4.12 5.41 0.19
CA ILE A 34 4.44 6.16 1.41
C ILE A 34 5.69 5.59 2.06
N GLY A 35 6.76 6.37 1.98
CA GLY A 35 8.11 5.95 2.36
C GLY A 35 8.98 5.56 1.15
N TYR A 36 10.28 5.81 1.26
CA TYR A 36 11.25 5.55 0.18
C TYR A 36 12.51 4.87 0.74
N GLY A 37 12.30 3.85 1.59
CA GLY A 37 13.32 2.90 2.02
C GLY A 37 13.58 1.85 0.93
N SER A 38 14.20 0.73 1.30
CA SER A 38 14.54 -0.34 0.33
C SER A 38 13.33 -0.87 -0.44
N GLN A 39 12.21 -1.12 0.24
CA GLN A 39 10.98 -1.59 -0.41
C GLN A 39 10.28 -0.45 -1.16
N GLY A 40 10.15 0.74 -0.56
CA GLY A 40 9.50 1.88 -1.21
C GLY A 40 10.17 2.26 -2.53
N HIS A 41 11.52 2.29 -2.55
CA HIS A 41 12.29 2.51 -3.76
C HIS A 41 12.00 1.44 -4.83
N ALA A 42 12.06 0.15 -4.47
CA ALA A 42 11.84 -0.93 -5.41
C ALA A 42 10.40 -0.94 -5.95
N HIS A 43 9.39 -0.81 -5.08
CA HIS A 43 7.99 -0.76 -5.50
C HIS A 43 7.70 0.42 -6.43
N ALA A 44 8.21 1.63 -6.09
CA ALA A 44 7.97 2.82 -6.89
C ALA A 44 8.55 2.68 -8.30
N LEU A 45 9.79 2.20 -8.43
CA LEU A 45 10.43 2.03 -9.74
C LEU A 45 9.79 0.91 -10.55
N ASN A 46 9.49 -0.24 -9.94
CA ASN A 46 8.84 -1.34 -10.66
C ASN A 46 7.45 -0.94 -11.20
N LEU A 47 6.67 -0.19 -10.42
CA LEU A 47 5.38 0.33 -10.88
C LEU A 47 5.56 1.34 -12.02
N LYS A 48 6.51 2.26 -11.89
CA LYS A 48 6.85 3.23 -12.94
C LYS A 48 7.27 2.54 -14.23
N ASP A 49 8.15 1.55 -14.15
CA ASP A 49 8.62 0.78 -15.31
C ASP A 49 7.49 -0.03 -15.96
N SER A 50 6.47 -0.36 -15.18
CA SER A 50 5.23 -0.99 -15.67
C SER A 50 4.21 -0.01 -16.25
N GLY A 51 4.54 1.29 -16.31
CA GLY A 51 3.68 2.32 -16.88
C GLY A 51 2.56 2.80 -15.96
N VAL A 52 2.65 2.53 -14.66
CA VAL A 52 1.69 2.99 -13.66
C VAL A 52 2.05 4.41 -13.21
N ASP A 53 1.04 5.25 -12.99
CA ASP A 53 1.24 6.57 -12.39
C ASP A 53 1.58 6.44 -10.91
N VAL A 54 2.78 6.90 -10.53
CA VAL A 54 3.34 6.71 -9.18
C VAL A 54 3.68 8.06 -8.54
N ILE A 55 3.27 8.21 -7.30
CA ILE A 55 3.61 9.32 -6.42
C ILE A 55 4.36 8.76 -5.21
N VAL A 56 5.41 9.44 -4.77
CA VAL A 56 6.11 9.11 -3.52
C VAL A 56 5.68 10.10 -2.44
N GLY A 57 5.15 9.59 -1.34
CA GLY A 57 4.76 10.38 -0.17
C GLY A 57 5.84 10.32 0.90
N LEU A 58 6.37 11.48 1.29
CA LEU A 58 7.42 11.63 2.31
C LEU A 58 7.05 12.74 3.30
N TYR A 59 7.76 12.81 4.43
CA TYR A 59 7.69 13.97 5.31
C TYR A 59 8.59 15.10 4.76
N GLU A 60 8.26 16.33 5.07
CA GLU A 60 9.08 17.50 4.68
C GLU A 60 10.49 17.38 5.25
N GLY A 61 11.50 17.67 4.43
CA GLY A 61 12.92 17.53 4.81
C GLY A 61 13.46 16.10 4.82
N SER A 62 12.70 15.14 4.30
CA SER A 62 13.20 13.77 4.16
C SER A 62 14.43 13.70 3.26
N LYS A 63 15.48 13.03 3.74
CA LYS A 63 16.71 12.78 2.96
C LYS A 63 16.46 11.97 1.68
N SER A 64 15.34 11.28 1.60
CA SER A 64 14.95 10.48 0.43
C SER A 64 14.26 11.31 -0.66
N TRP A 65 13.91 12.57 -0.38
CA TRP A 65 13.16 13.42 -1.30
C TRP A 65 13.93 13.62 -2.62
N ALA A 66 15.12 14.18 -2.55
CA ALA A 66 15.97 14.39 -3.72
C ALA A 66 16.34 13.08 -4.43
N LYS A 67 16.47 11.97 -3.69
CA LYS A 67 16.75 10.65 -4.29
C LYS A 67 15.59 10.15 -5.15
N ALA A 68 14.35 10.32 -4.70
CA ALA A 68 13.19 9.93 -5.46
C ALA A 68 12.96 10.82 -6.68
N GLU A 69 13.14 12.14 -6.54
CA GLU A 69 13.08 13.08 -7.66
C GLU A 69 14.14 12.80 -8.73
N ALA A 70 15.37 12.45 -8.33
CA ALA A 70 16.45 12.09 -9.25
C ALA A 70 16.12 10.84 -10.09
N GLN A 71 15.20 9.96 -9.63
CA GLN A 71 14.67 8.83 -10.38
C GLN A 71 13.47 9.22 -11.26
N GLY A 72 13.16 10.51 -11.36
CA GLY A 72 12.01 11.00 -12.12
C GLY A 72 10.66 10.61 -11.54
N LEU A 73 10.58 10.42 -10.22
CA LEU A 73 9.33 10.19 -9.50
C LEU A 73 8.77 11.53 -9.01
N LYS A 74 7.46 11.65 -9.02
CA LYS A 74 6.76 12.78 -8.40
C LYS A 74 6.75 12.59 -6.89
N VAL A 75 7.26 13.57 -6.17
CA VAL A 75 7.37 13.52 -4.70
C VAL A 75 6.52 14.62 -4.09
N MET A 76 5.84 14.32 -3.01
CA MET A 76 5.02 15.26 -2.24
C MET A 76 4.91 14.80 -0.79
N THR A 77 4.23 15.58 0.05
CA THR A 77 3.96 15.16 1.43
C THR A 77 3.09 13.91 1.46
N SER A 78 3.18 13.11 2.54
CA SER A 78 2.36 11.90 2.69
C SER A 78 0.87 12.19 2.65
N ALA A 79 0.45 13.36 3.17
CA ALA A 79 -0.94 13.78 3.13
C ALA A 79 -1.43 14.11 1.71
N GLU A 80 -0.61 14.85 0.94
CA GLU A 80 -0.92 15.17 -0.46
C GLU A 80 -0.92 13.92 -1.33
N ALA A 81 0.04 13.02 -1.13
CA ALA A 81 0.10 11.74 -1.83
C ALA A 81 -1.16 10.89 -1.56
N ALA A 82 -1.59 10.78 -0.30
CA ALA A 82 -2.80 10.07 0.08
C ALA A 82 -4.07 10.70 -0.53
N LYS A 83 -4.12 12.04 -0.60
CA LYS A 83 -5.23 12.78 -1.21
C LYS A 83 -5.35 12.49 -2.70
N ASN A 84 -4.23 12.47 -3.43
CA ASN A 84 -4.19 12.37 -4.89
C ASN A 84 -4.18 10.94 -5.44
N ALA A 85 -3.98 9.92 -4.59
CA ALA A 85 -3.88 8.54 -5.06
C ALA A 85 -5.18 7.75 -4.91
N ASP A 86 -5.36 6.73 -5.75
CA ASP A 86 -6.40 5.71 -5.63
C ASP A 86 -5.94 4.55 -4.73
N ILE A 87 -4.66 4.23 -4.78
CA ILE A 87 -4.04 3.14 -4.01
C ILE A 87 -2.90 3.74 -3.19
N ILE A 88 -2.90 3.47 -1.90
CA ILE A 88 -1.92 4.01 -0.95
C ILE A 88 -1.17 2.84 -0.32
N MET A 89 0.08 2.65 -0.73
CA MET A 89 0.96 1.60 -0.22
C MET A 89 1.85 2.16 0.90
N ILE A 90 1.69 1.66 2.12
CA ILE A 90 2.42 2.15 3.29
C ILE A 90 3.67 1.29 3.49
N LEU A 91 4.85 1.87 3.27
CA LEU A 91 6.15 1.20 3.31
C LEU A 91 7.16 1.88 4.25
N ILE A 92 6.68 2.41 5.35
CA ILE A 92 7.51 2.86 6.49
C ILE A 92 7.52 1.78 7.58
N ASN A 93 8.38 1.94 8.58
CA ASN A 93 8.47 1.01 9.70
C ASN A 93 7.14 0.86 10.44
N ASP A 94 6.80 -0.35 10.84
CA ASP A 94 5.50 -0.71 11.44
C ASP A 94 5.12 0.15 12.64
N GLU A 95 6.09 0.46 13.51
CA GLU A 95 5.87 1.28 14.70
C GLU A 95 5.49 2.74 14.40
N LYS A 96 5.77 3.22 13.20
CA LYS A 96 5.45 4.60 12.76
C LYS A 96 4.16 4.70 11.94
N GLN A 97 3.69 3.56 11.44
CA GLN A 97 2.55 3.55 10.50
C GLN A 97 1.27 4.07 11.12
N ALA A 98 0.95 3.69 12.37
CA ALA A 98 -0.29 4.11 13.01
C ALA A 98 -0.39 5.62 13.21
N ALA A 99 0.72 6.26 13.62
CA ALA A 99 0.78 7.72 13.79
C ALA A 99 0.64 8.43 12.43
N LEU A 100 1.42 8.01 11.43
CA LEU A 100 1.34 8.57 10.08
C LEU A 100 -0.05 8.38 9.46
N TYR A 101 -0.65 7.20 9.64
CA TYR A 101 -1.99 6.91 9.16
C TYR A 101 -3.00 7.92 9.71
N LYS A 102 -3.02 8.09 11.02
CA LYS A 102 -3.95 8.99 11.70
C LYS A 102 -3.76 10.45 11.31
N GLU A 103 -2.51 10.88 11.17
CA GLU A 103 -2.16 12.28 10.88
C GLU A 103 -2.35 12.63 9.40
N SER A 104 -1.90 11.78 8.50
CA SER A 104 -1.72 12.14 7.09
C SER A 104 -2.61 11.35 6.13
N ILE A 105 -2.98 10.11 6.45
CA ILE A 105 -3.69 9.23 5.52
C ILE A 105 -5.19 9.22 5.79
N GLU A 106 -5.60 8.94 7.02
CA GLU A 106 -7.01 8.82 7.40
C GLU A 106 -7.86 10.03 6.99
N PRO A 107 -7.41 11.31 7.20
CA PRO A 107 -8.18 12.48 6.77
C PRO A 107 -8.37 12.60 5.25
N ASN A 108 -7.55 11.91 4.48
CA ASN A 108 -7.54 11.95 3.01
C ASN A 108 -8.12 10.67 2.36
N LEU A 109 -8.63 9.74 3.17
CA LEU A 109 -9.29 8.55 2.67
C LEU A 109 -10.71 8.87 2.23
N THR A 110 -11.00 8.57 0.98
CA THR A 110 -12.34 8.66 0.42
C THR A 110 -12.82 7.27 0.02
N GLU A 111 -14.12 7.14 -0.19
CA GLU A 111 -14.74 5.88 -0.61
C GLU A 111 -14.07 5.29 -1.86
N GLY A 112 -13.86 3.99 -1.84
CA GLY A 112 -13.29 3.25 -2.96
C GLY A 112 -11.76 3.28 -3.06
N LYS A 113 -11.06 4.11 -2.28
CA LYS A 113 -9.60 4.05 -2.20
C LYS A 113 -9.14 2.71 -1.62
N THR A 114 -7.91 2.35 -1.90
CA THR A 114 -7.30 1.11 -1.43
C THR A 114 -6.08 1.43 -0.55
N LEU A 115 -6.07 0.88 0.67
CA LEU A 115 -4.89 0.83 1.52
C LEU A 115 -4.15 -0.48 1.25
N ALA A 116 -2.86 -0.39 1.01
CA ALA A 116 -1.99 -1.53 0.79
C ALA A 116 -0.84 -1.56 1.81
N PHE A 117 -0.54 -2.75 2.30
CA PHE A 117 0.51 -3.00 3.28
C PHE A 117 1.45 -4.09 2.79
N ALA A 118 2.72 -4.03 3.19
CA ALA A 118 3.68 -5.12 2.99
C ALA A 118 3.73 -6.07 4.19
N HIS A 119 3.16 -5.68 5.33
CA HIS A 119 3.09 -6.47 6.55
C HIS A 119 1.76 -6.27 7.27
N GLY A 120 1.19 -7.34 7.80
CA GLY A 120 -0.14 -7.32 8.41
C GLY A 120 -0.22 -6.81 9.86
N PHE A 121 0.90 -6.44 10.48
CA PHE A 121 1.00 -6.10 11.90
C PHE A 121 -0.06 -5.07 12.35
N ASN A 122 -0.09 -3.92 11.72
CA ASN A 122 -0.95 -2.82 12.15
C ASN A 122 -2.45 -3.10 11.98
N ILE A 123 -2.80 -3.91 10.98
CA ILE A 123 -4.20 -4.36 10.79
C ILE A 123 -4.55 -5.47 11.76
N HIS A 124 -3.66 -6.48 11.90
CA HIS A 124 -3.90 -7.63 12.77
C HIS A 124 -4.09 -7.22 14.23
N PHE A 125 -3.21 -6.36 14.74
CA PHE A 125 -3.28 -5.87 16.13
C PHE A 125 -4.21 -4.67 16.33
N GLY A 126 -4.90 -4.21 15.28
CA GLY A 126 -5.87 -3.12 15.36
C GLY A 126 -5.25 -1.76 15.66
N CYS A 127 -3.96 -1.57 15.38
CA CYS A 127 -3.27 -0.29 15.48
C CYS A 127 -3.77 0.70 14.41
N ILE A 128 -4.15 0.17 13.25
CA ILE A 128 -4.82 0.90 12.16
C ILE A 128 -6.19 0.24 11.94
N LYS A 129 -7.24 1.04 11.96
CA LYS A 129 -8.63 0.62 11.72
C LYS A 129 -9.20 1.40 10.55
N PRO A 130 -9.04 0.90 9.32
CA PRO A 130 -9.57 1.57 8.14
C PRO A 130 -11.10 1.66 8.17
N PRO A 131 -11.70 2.72 7.60
CA PRO A 131 -13.14 2.80 7.46
C PRO A 131 -13.67 1.71 6.52
N LYS A 132 -14.94 1.33 6.67
CA LYS A 132 -15.55 0.20 5.93
C LYS A 132 -15.70 0.46 4.42
N ASN A 133 -15.62 1.70 3.99
CA ASN A 133 -15.79 2.12 2.60
C ASN A 133 -14.48 2.19 1.80
N VAL A 134 -13.36 1.73 2.38
CA VAL A 134 -12.08 1.58 1.68
C VAL A 134 -11.67 0.12 1.59
N ASN A 135 -10.91 -0.21 0.54
CA ASN A 135 -10.36 -1.53 0.37
C ASN A 135 -9.05 -1.67 1.17
N VAL A 136 -8.80 -2.85 1.69
CA VAL A 136 -7.53 -3.16 2.39
C VAL A 136 -6.92 -4.39 1.77
N ILE A 137 -5.67 -4.27 1.32
CA ILE A 137 -4.92 -5.37 0.71
C ILE A 137 -3.52 -5.48 1.32
N MET A 138 -2.93 -6.65 1.19
CA MET A 138 -1.53 -6.88 1.55
C MET A 138 -0.79 -7.46 0.34
N VAL A 139 0.37 -6.89 0.03
CA VAL A 139 1.30 -7.39 -0.98
C VAL A 139 2.65 -7.59 -0.29
N ALA A 140 2.98 -8.85 -0.02
CA ALA A 140 4.16 -9.25 0.75
C ALA A 140 4.93 -10.35 -0.01
N PRO A 141 5.65 -9.99 -1.08
CA PRO A 141 6.46 -10.97 -1.82
C PRO A 141 7.58 -11.52 -0.92
N LYS A 142 7.84 -12.79 -1.04
CA LYS A 142 8.86 -13.55 -0.29
C LYS A 142 9.94 -14.07 -1.24
#